data_85ebc1672b61e39e3841fef5a04843e3
#
_entry.id   85ebc1672b61e39e3841fef5a04843e3
#
_cell.length_a   1.000
_cell.length_b   1.000
_cell.length_c   1.000
_cell.angle_alpha   90.00
_cell.angle_beta   90.00
_cell.angle_gamma   90.00
#
_symmetry.space_group_name_H-M   'P 1'
#
loop_
_entity.id
_entity.type
_entity.pdbx_description
1 polymer ?
#
loop_
_entity_poly.entity_id
_entity_poly.type
_entity_poly.pdbx_seq_one_letter_code
_entity_poly.pdbx_strand_id
1 'polypeptide(L)'
;GLSAFVIRSAFARMATKTIDLQTYIYSNDFSSKVLIGELKKAADRGVKVRILLDDYGTKSDIVDVMLLNQHPNIEVKVFNTVKTRSKLLYYPQFMMDFNRLNSRMHNKLFIVDNIAYITGGRNVGSNYFYPETASNFSDTDVLFLGDMTRYATDSFNEYWNHHLSIP
;
A
#
# COMPACT_ATOMS: atom_id res chain seq x y z
N GLY A 1 1.31 -1.34 17.50
CA GLY A 1 0.62 -0.42 16.60
C GLY A 1 1.37 0.87 16.39
N LEU A 2 1.37 1.76 17.38
CA LEU A 2 1.90 3.13 17.23
C LEU A 2 3.38 3.18 16.81
N SER A 3 4.24 2.34 17.39
CA SER A 3 5.65 2.27 17.02
C SER A 3 5.85 1.94 15.52
N ALA A 4 5.03 1.03 14.99
CA ALA A 4 5.08 0.66 13.58
C ALA A 4 4.69 1.84 12.64
N PHE A 5 3.75 2.67 13.07
CA PHE A 5 3.36 3.89 12.37
C PHE A 5 4.47 4.96 12.43
N VAL A 6 5.03 5.19 13.63
CA VAL A 6 6.10 6.17 13.85
C VAL A 6 7.33 5.84 13.01
N ILE A 7 7.73 4.56 12.95
CA ILE A 7 8.89 4.12 12.14
C ILE A 7 8.64 4.37 10.65
N ARG A 8 7.46 4.04 10.11
CA ARG A 8 7.13 4.32 8.69
C ARG A 8 7.16 5.82 8.39
N SER A 9 6.60 6.64 9.27
CA SER A 9 6.62 8.11 9.14
C SER A 9 8.05 8.66 9.21
N ALA A 10 8.89 8.16 10.12
CA ALA A 10 10.29 8.55 10.23
C ALA A 10 11.07 8.18 8.96
N PHE A 11 10.88 6.97 8.45
CA PHE A 11 11.53 6.54 7.20
C PHE A 11 11.08 7.36 5.99
N ALA A 12 9.79 7.71 5.91
CA ALA A 12 9.32 8.61 4.84
C ALA A 12 10.01 9.99 4.91
N ARG A 13 10.25 10.52 6.11
CA ARG A 13 10.97 11.78 6.30
C ARG A 13 12.46 11.68 5.96
N MET A 14 13.08 10.54 6.21
CA MET A 14 14.51 10.30 5.97
C MET A 14 14.81 9.86 4.53
N ALA A 15 13.84 9.39 3.79
CA ALA A 15 14.01 8.93 2.41
C ALA A 15 14.62 10.00 1.51
N THR A 16 15.58 9.58 0.68
CA THR A 16 16.35 10.46 -0.22
C THR A 16 16.19 10.10 -1.70
N LYS A 17 15.76 8.86 -2.03
CA LYS A 17 15.67 8.37 -3.42
C LYS A 17 14.30 7.79 -3.74
N THR A 18 13.88 6.75 -3.02
CA THR A 18 12.68 5.97 -3.35
C THR A 18 11.90 5.56 -2.12
N ILE A 19 10.57 5.49 -2.25
CA ILE A 19 9.69 4.83 -1.30
C ILE A 19 8.71 3.95 -2.09
N ASP A 20 8.61 2.66 -1.72
CA ASP A 20 7.63 1.74 -2.25
C ASP A 20 6.69 1.29 -1.13
N LEU A 21 5.41 1.55 -1.27
CA LEU A 21 4.35 1.11 -0.36
C LEU A 21 3.47 0.09 -1.06
N GLN A 22 3.35 -1.10 -0.49
CA GLN A 22 2.43 -2.14 -0.93
C GLN A 22 1.53 -2.54 0.24
N THR A 23 0.22 -2.55 0.04
CA THR A 23 -0.75 -2.94 1.07
C THR A 23 -1.98 -3.58 0.47
N TYR A 24 -2.55 -4.56 1.20
CA TYR A 24 -3.80 -5.20 0.83
C TYR A 24 -5.00 -4.33 1.19
N ILE A 25 -5.04 -3.79 2.41
CA ILE A 25 -6.09 -2.88 2.87
C ILE A 25 -5.54 -1.47 3.02
N TYR A 26 -6.26 -0.52 2.47
CA TYR A 26 -6.08 0.90 2.71
C TYR A 26 -7.41 1.48 3.19
N SER A 27 -7.41 2.10 4.37
CA SER A 27 -8.58 2.78 4.93
C SER A 27 -8.38 4.29 4.86
N ASN A 28 -9.39 5.03 4.44
CA ASN A 28 -9.32 6.50 4.38
C ASN A 28 -9.59 7.12 5.77
N ASP A 29 -8.67 6.89 6.70
CA ASP A 29 -8.76 7.33 8.09
C ASP A 29 -7.60 8.27 8.48
N PHE A 30 -7.56 8.67 9.74
CA PHE A 30 -6.56 9.62 10.23
C PHE A 30 -5.12 9.14 10.01
N SER A 31 -4.81 7.89 10.36
CA SER A 31 -3.44 7.37 10.26
C SER A 31 -2.98 7.28 8.81
N SER A 32 -3.87 6.84 7.93
CA SER A 32 -3.59 6.75 6.50
C SER A 32 -3.34 8.12 5.89
N LYS A 33 -4.17 9.11 6.24
CA LYS A 33 -3.98 10.50 5.78
C LYS A 33 -2.65 11.09 6.25
N VAL A 34 -2.25 10.82 7.49
CA VAL A 34 -0.95 11.29 8.00
C VAL A 34 0.20 10.59 7.25
N LEU A 35 0.15 9.27 7.08
CA LEU A 35 1.18 8.54 6.33
C LEU A 35 1.29 9.03 4.88
N ILE A 36 0.17 9.16 4.17
CA ILE A 36 0.13 9.71 2.81
C ILE A 36 0.70 11.14 2.78
N GLY A 37 0.40 11.96 3.78
CA GLY A 37 0.97 13.28 3.91
C GLY A 37 2.49 13.27 4.02
N GLU A 38 3.09 12.31 4.77
CA GLU A 38 4.54 12.14 4.85
C GLU A 38 5.13 11.65 3.50
N LEU A 39 4.43 10.73 2.79
CA LEU A 39 4.84 10.29 1.46
C LEU A 39 4.82 11.46 0.45
N LYS A 40 3.79 12.29 0.50
CA LYS A 40 3.70 13.49 -0.36
C LYS A 40 4.85 14.46 -0.05
N LYS A 41 5.15 14.75 1.21
CA LYS A 41 6.30 15.59 1.59
C LYS A 41 7.64 14.99 1.11
N ALA A 42 7.78 13.67 1.11
CA ALA A 42 8.96 13.01 0.53
C ALA A 42 9.03 13.26 -0.98
N ALA A 43 7.92 13.11 -1.68
CA ALA A 43 7.81 13.38 -3.11
C ALA A 43 8.07 14.85 -3.47
N ASP A 44 7.61 15.80 -2.64
CA ASP A 44 7.90 17.23 -2.77
C ASP A 44 9.42 17.52 -2.67
N ARG A 45 10.19 16.67 -1.93
CA ARG A 45 11.66 16.72 -1.86
C ARG A 45 12.38 16.05 -3.05
N GLY A 46 11.63 15.44 -3.98
CA GLY A 46 12.18 14.75 -5.15
C GLY A 46 12.28 13.22 -5.00
N VAL A 47 11.84 12.64 -3.89
CA VAL A 47 11.80 11.19 -3.69
C VAL A 47 10.75 10.57 -4.63
N LYS A 48 11.11 9.48 -5.33
CA LYS A 48 10.16 8.73 -6.15
C LYS A 48 9.33 7.81 -5.27
N VAL A 49 8.01 7.99 -5.28
CA VAL A 49 7.06 7.24 -4.45
C VAL A 49 6.19 6.37 -5.34
N ARG A 50 6.16 5.06 -5.06
CA ARG A 50 5.25 4.12 -5.71
C ARG A 50 4.32 3.52 -4.67
N ILE A 51 3.02 3.52 -4.95
CA ILE A 51 1.98 2.99 -4.06
C ILE A 51 1.20 1.92 -4.82
N LEU A 52 1.20 0.70 -4.30
CA LEU A 52 0.48 -0.44 -4.86
C LEU A 52 -0.60 -0.93 -3.89
N LEU A 53 -1.84 -0.84 -4.32
CA LEU A 53 -3.02 -1.20 -3.54
C LEU A 53 -3.74 -2.40 -4.15
N ASP A 54 -4.35 -3.26 -3.33
CA ASP A 54 -5.28 -4.27 -3.83
C ASP A 54 -6.69 -3.67 -3.94
N ASP A 55 -7.38 -3.89 -5.05
CA ASP A 55 -8.72 -3.32 -5.29
C ASP A 55 -9.77 -3.80 -4.27
N TYR A 56 -9.66 -5.05 -3.83
CA TYR A 56 -10.64 -5.62 -2.90
C TYR A 56 -10.55 -5.02 -1.50
N GLY A 57 -9.34 -4.78 -1.03
CA GLY A 57 -9.09 -4.22 0.30
C GLY A 57 -9.24 -2.70 0.38
N THR A 58 -9.31 -2.01 -0.76
CA THR A 58 -9.31 -0.53 -0.79
C THR A 58 -10.67 0.06 -1.18
N LYS A 59 -11.48 -0.68 -1.92
CA LYS A 59 -12.87 -0.37 -2.35
C LYS A 59 -13.16 1.12 -2.61
N SER A 60 -13.89 1.80 -1.69
CA SER A 60 -14.35 3.18 -1.84
C SER A 60 -13.26 4.22 -1.56
N ASP A 61 -12.20 3.83 -0.88
CA ASP A 61 -11.18 4.77 -0.37
C ASP A 61 -10.06 5.04 -1.39
N ILE A 62 -10.15 4.39 -2.54
CA ILE A 62 -9.14 4.45 -3.59
C ILE A 62 -9.03 5.81 -4.28
N VAL A 63 -10.15 6.54 -4.39
CA VAL A 63 -10.22 7.78 -5.19
C VAL A 63 -9.23 8.83 -4.68
N ASP A 64 -9.19 9.05 -3.37
CA ASP A 64 -8.31 10.06 -2.77
C ASP A 64 -6.84 9.71 -2.98
N VAL A 65 -6.49 8.41 -2.93
CA VAL A 65 -5.10 7.97 -3.17
C VAL A 65 -4.74 8.08 -4.64
N MET A 66 -5.67 7.77 -5.55
CA MET A 66 -5.43 7.89 -7.00
C MET A 66 -5.18 9.33 -7.44
N LEU A 67 -5.72 10.34 -6.73
CA LEU A 67 -5.41 11.74 -6.99
C LEU A 67 -3.92 12.09 -6.81
N LEU A 68 -3.18 11.28 -6.05
CA LEU A 68 -1.74 11.45 -5.90
C LEU A 68 -0.96 11.25 -7.21
N ASN A 69 -1.53 10.54 -8.20
CA ASN A 69 -0.95 10.43 -9.55
C ASN A 69 -0.79 11.79 -10.27
N GLN A 70 -1.41 12.85 -9.77
CA GLN A 70 -1.18 14.21 -10.28
C GLN A 70 0.19 14.77 -9.87
N HIS A 71 0.85 14.16 -8.86
CA HIS A 71 2.17 14.58 -8.42
C HIS A 71 3.27 13.93 -9.27
N PRO A 72 4.25 14.68 -9.83
CA PRO A 72 5.24 14.15 -10.79
C PRO A 72 6.18 13.08 -10.22
N ASN A 73 6.25 12.97 -8.89
CA ASN A 73 7.09 12.00 -8.20
C ASN A 73 6.29 10.90 -7.47
N ILE A 74 4.97 10.82 -7.68
CA ILE A 74 4.14 9.76 -7.08
C ILE A 74 3.45 8.98 -8.20
N GLU A 75 3.52 7.66 -8.14
CA GLU A 75 2.77 6.76 -9.01
C GLU A 75 1.97 5.78 -8.15
N VAL A 76 0.67 5.70 -8.41
CA VAL A 76 -0.26 4.78 -7.73
C VAL A 76 -0.78 3.77 -8.73
N LYS A 77 -0.71 2.49 -8.38
CA LYS A 77 -1.34 1.41 -9.15
C LYS A 77 -2.27 0.59 -8.26
N VAL A 78 -3.27 0.00 -8.89
CA VAL A 78 -4.23 -0.88 -8.24
C VAL A 78 -4.13 -2.26 -8.85
N PHE A 79 -3.91 -3.24 -7.99
CA PHE A 79 -3.81 -4.65 -8.38
C PHE A 79 -5.18 -5.31 -8.48
N ASN A 80 -5.40 -6.02 -9.56
CA ASN A 80 -6.52 -6.93 -9.80
C ASN A 80 -7.91 -6.28 -9.61
N THR A 81 -8.13 -5.19 -10.34
CA THR A 81 -9.38 -4.42 -10.29
C THR A 81 -10.58 -5.23 -10.77
N VAL A 82 -11.74 -4.99 -10.14
CA VAL A 82 -13.02 -5.48 -10.65
C VAL A 82 -13.49 -4.60 -11.82
N LYS A 83 -13.96 -5.20 -12.90
CA LYS A 83 -14.42 -4.49 -14.10
C LYS A 83 -15.69 -3.68 -13.86
N THR A 84 -16.54 -4.14 -12.94
CA THR A 84 -17.79 -3.44 -12.60
C THR A 84 -18.05 -3.49 -11.10
N ARG A 85 -18.53 -2.37 -10.55
CA ARG A 85 -19.00 -2.24 -9.16
C ARG A 85 -20.52 -2.25 -9.06
N SER A 86 -21.23 -2.43 -10.19
CA SER A 86 -22.69 -2.58 -10.21
C SER A 86 -23.08 -3.87 -9.49
N LYS A 87 -23.95 -3.78 -8.48
CA LYS A 87 -24.44 -4.95 -7.73
C LYS A 87 -25.08 -6.01 -8.63
N LEU A 88 -25.73 -5.60 -9.73
CA LEU A 88 -26.39 -6.51 -10.66
C LEU A 88 -25.40 -7.32 -11.50
N LEU A 89 -24.27 -6.74 -11.88
CA LEU A 89 -23.26 -7.37 -12.73
C LEU A 89 -22.10 -7.98 -11.93
N TYR A 90 -22.01 -7.71 -10.64
CA TYR A 90 -20.93 -8.22 -9.79
C TYR A 90 -20.94 -9.75 -9.68
N TYR A 91 -22.11 -10.37 -9.43
CA TYR A 91 -22.23 -11.82 -9.30
C TYR A 91 -21.88 -12.58 -10.59
N PRO A 92 -22.43 -12.22 -11.75
CA PRO A 92 -22.02 -12.84 -13.02
C PRO A 92 -20.51 -12.69 -13.28
N GLN A 93 -19.94 -11.51 -13.06
CA GLN A 93 -18.50 -11.27 -13.22
C GLN A 93 -17.69 -12.13 -12.26
N PHE A 94 -18.09 -12.21 -10.99
CA PHE A 94 -17.40 -13.01 -9.97
C PHE A 94 -17.38 -14.48 -10.35
N MET A 95 -18.48 -15.02 -10.86
CA MET A 95 -18.55 -16.42 -11.31
C MET A 95 -17.68 -16.68 -12.54
N MET A 96 -17.64 -15.76 -13.50
CA MET A 96 -16.83 -15.90 -14.71
C MET A 96 -15.33 -15.72 -14.46
N ASP A 97 -14.94 -14.83 -13.56
CA ASP A 97 -13.56 -14.45 -13.27
C ASP A 97 -13.09 -14.95 -11.88
N PHE A 98 -13.74 -15.99 -11.32
CA PHE A 98 -13.54 -16.42 -9.93
C PHE A 98 -12.07 -16.62 -9.57
N ASN A 99 -11.32 -17.39 -10.36
CA ASN A 99 -9.90 -17.66 -10.08
C ASN A 99 -9.07 -16.38 -10.05
N ARG A 100 -9.29 -15.48 -11.01
CA ARG A 100 -8.60 -14.19 -11.04
C ARG A 100 -8.99 -13.32 -9.84
N LEU A 101 -10.29 -13.14 -9.59
CA LEU A 101 -10.79 -12.29 -8.52
C LEU A 101 -10.46 -12.82 -7.12
N ASN A 102 -10.21 -14.13 -6.99
CA ASN A 102 -9.77 -14.73 -5.73
C ASN A 102 -8.24 -14.65 -5.52
N SER A 103 -7.47 -14.37 -6.58
CA SER A 103 -6.01 -14.18 -6.48
C SER A 103 -5.72 -12.76 -6.01
N ARG A 104 -5.51 -12.56 -4.70
CA ARG A 104 -5.30 -11.26 -4.08
C ARG A 104 -3.85 -11.02 -3.67
N MET A 105 -3.43 -9.78 -3.77
CA MET A 105 -2.12 -9.33 -3.30
C MET A 105 -2.17 -9.08 -1.79
N HIS A 106 -1.83 -10.08 -1.00
CA HIS A 106 -1.89 -9.98 0.46
C HIS A 106 -0.58 -9.46 1.11
N ASN A 107 0.43 -9.15 0.31
CA ASN A 107 1.71 -8.63 0.76
C ASN A 107 1.58 -7.22 1.34
N LYS A 108 2.36 -6.93 2.40
CA LYS A 108 2.48 -5.61 2.99
C LYS A 108 3.95 -5.28 3.09
N LEU A 109 4.38 -4.29 2.30
CA LEU A 109 5.76 -3.84 2.22
C LEU A 109 5.83 -2.32 2.33
N PHE A 110 6.84 -1.84 3.03
CA PHE A 110 7.25 -0.44 3.04
C PHE A 110 8.76 -0.40 2.86
N ILE A 111 9.21 -0.06 1.67
CA ILE A 111 10.63 -0.10 1.27
C ILE A 111 11.11 1.32 1.11
N VAL A 112 12.31 1.61 1.63
CA VAL A 112 12.92 2.95 1.55
C VAL A 112 14.34 2.85 1.01
N ASP A 113 14.60 3.61 -0.04
CA ASP A 113 15.90 3.80 -0.68
C ASP A 113 16.64 2.49 -1.07
N ASN A 114 15.93 1.36 -1.13
CA ASN A 114 16.47 0.01 -1.27
C ASN A 114 17.50 -0.39 -0.19
N ILE A 115 17.45 0.25 0.98
CA ILE A 115 18.36 -0.02 2.12
C ILE A 115 17.60 -0.57 3.33
N ALA A 116 16.32 -0.28 3.44
CA ALA A 116 15.47 -0.72 4.53
C ALA A 116 14.09 -1.12 4.04
N TYR A 117 13.49 -2.14 4.67
CA TYR A 117 12.07 -2.43 4.44
C TYR A 117 11.40 -2.94 5.72
N ILE A 118 10.10 -2.68 5.79
CA ILE A 118 9.22 -3.18 6.82
C ILE A 118 8.21 -4.10 6.15
N THR A 119 8.02 -5.29 6.72
CA THR A 119 6.98 -6.24 6.30
C THR A 119 6.32 -6.85 7.51
N GLY A 120 5.10 -7.36 7.35
CA GLY A 120 4.35 -8.00 8.42
C GLY A 120 2.87 -8.13 8.12
N GLY A 121 2.05 -8.19 9.16
CA GLY A 121 0.59 -8.32 9.03
C GLY A 121 -0.15 -6.98 8.89
N ARG A 122 0.47 -5.85 9.25
CA ARG A 122 -0.22 -4.55 9.28
C ARG A 122 -0.48 -3.97 7.91
N ASN A 123 -1.76 -3.69 7.66
CA ASN A 123 -2.20 -2.86 6.55
C ASN A 123 -2.13 -1.37 6.92
N VAL A 124 -2.59 -0.49 6.03
CA VAL A 124 -2.64 0.95 6.25
C VAL A 124 -4.03 1.36 6.72
N GLY A 125 -4.12 1.68 8.01
CA GLY A 125 -5.37 2.05 8.65
C GLY A 125 -5.25 2.19 10.17
N SER A 126 -6.12 2.99 10.80
CA SER A 126 -6.09 3.27 12.24
C SER A 126 -6.28 2.02 13.09
N ASN A 127 -7.06 1.05 12.63
CA ASN A 127 -7.25 -0.23 13.31
C ASN A 127 -5.96 -1.06 13.47
N TYR A 128 -4.93 -0.77 12.67
CA TYR A 128 -3.62 -1.43 12.74
C TYR A 128 -2.60 -0.64 13.55
N PHE A 129 -2.79 0.67 13.71
CA PHE A 129 -1.79 1.55 14.30
C PHE A 129 -2.17 2.07 15.69
N TYR A 130 -3.46 2.31 15.95
CA TYR A 130 -3.92 2.89 17.22
C TYR A 130 -4.68 1.87 18.08
N PRO A 131 -4.29 1.71 19.37
CA PRO A 131 -4.90 0.72 20.26
C PRO A 131 -6.31 1.11 20.75
N GLU A 132 -6.76 2.33 20.50
CA GLU A 132 -8.02 2.88 21.06
C GLU A 132 -9.23 2.75 20.13
N THR A 133 -9.08 2.06 18.97
CA THR A 133 -10.22 1.80 18.08
C THR A 133 -11.04 0.60 18.57
N ALA A 134 -12.35 0.62 18.38
CA ALA A 134 -13.28 -0.43 18.81
C ALA A 134 -12.95 -1.83 18.21
N SER A 135 -12.20 -1.87 17.12
CA SER A 135 -11.67 -3.08 16.51
C SER A 135 -10.17 -2.91 16.24
N ASN A 136 -9.36 -3.37 17.19
CA ASN A 136 -7.90 -3.29 17.08
C ASN A 136 -7.34 -4.63 16.62
N PHE A 137 -6.54 -4.63 15.55
CA PHE A 137 -5.83 -5.81 15.06
C PHE A 137 -4.44 -5.90 15.70
N SER A 138 -4.15 -7.07 16.29
CA SER A 138 -2.82 -7.37 16.79
C SER A 138 -2.00 -8.05 15.71
N ASP A 139 -0.99 -7.35 15.21
CA ASP A 139 -0.09 -7.83 14.17
C ASP A 139 1.37 -7.54 14.54
N THR A 140 2.28 -8.29 13.92
CA THR A 140 3.72 -8.08 14.07
C THR A 140 4.30 -7.59 12.75
N ASP A 141 5.15 -6.56 12.84
CA ASP A 141 5.99 -6.10 11.73
C ASP A 141 7.46 -6.36 12.06
N VAL A 142 8.24 -6.63 11.04
CA VAL A 142 9.69 -6.81 11.12
C VAL A 142 10.35 -5.77 10.23
N LEU A 143 11.38 -5.12 10.77
CA LEU A 143 12.25 -4.20 10.06
C LEU A 143 13.52 -4.95 9.64
N PHE A 144 13.85 -4.86 8.37
CA PHE A 144 15.10 -5.35 7.79
C PHE A 144 15.93 -4.20 7.25
N LEU A 145 17.25 -4.34 7.40
CA LEU A 145 18.24 -3.38 6.90
C LEU A 145 19.28 -4.09 6.03
N GLY A 146 19.79 -3.39 5.02
CA GLY A 146 20.89 -3.86 4.18
C GLY A 146 20.45 -4.75 3.01
N ASP A 147 21.31 -5.67 2.59
CA ASP A 147 21.22 -6.39 1.31
C ASP A 147 19.93 -7.23 1.12
N MET A 148 19.30 -7.62 2.20
CA MET A 148 18.03 -8.36 2.15
C MET A 148 16.91 -7.53 1.51
N THR A 149 17.04 -6.20 1.48
CA THR A 149 16.03 -5.30 0.90
C THR A 149 15.82 -5.55 -0.59
N ARG A 150 16.83 -6.06 -1.32
CA ARG A 150 16.68 -6.41 -2.74
C ARG A 150 15.56 -7.42 -2.98
N TYR A 151 15.41 -8.43 -2.12
CA TYR A 151 14.34 -9.43 -2.27
C TYR A 151 12.95 -8.83 -2.09
N ALA A 152 12.80 -7.87 -1.16
CA ALA A 152 11.55 -7.13 -1.00
C ALA A 152 11.26 -6.27 -2.22
N THR A 153 12.28 -5.60 -2.77
CA THR A 153 12.17 -4.80 -3.99
C THR A 153 11.81 -5.65 -5.21
N ASP A 154 12.43 -6.82 -5.36
CA ASP A 154 12.14 -7.75 -6.46
C ASP A 154 10.69 -8.23 -6.36
N SER A 155 10.23 -8.64 -5.17
CA SER A 155 8.84 -9.02 -4.92
C SER A 155 7.86 -7.88 -5.20
N PHE A 156 8.17 -6.66 -4.77
CA PHE A 156 7.36 -5.48 -5.09
C PHE A 156 7.28 -5.27 -6.61
N ASN A 157 8.40 -5.34 -7.31
CA ASN A 157 8.47 -5.13 -8.75
C ASN A 157 7.71 -6.19 -9.55
N GLU A 158 7.67 -7.44 -9.10
CA GLU A 158 6.83 -8.49 -9.69
C GLU A 158 5.35 -8.06 -9.72
N TYR A 159 4.81 -7.62 -8.57
CA TYR A 159 3.43 -7.14 -8.50
C TYR A 159 3.24 -5.81 -9.25
N TRP A 160 4.19 -4.89 -9.13
CA TRP A 160 4.13 -3.58 -9.77
C TRP A 160 4.06 -3.66 -11.30
N ASN A 161 4.82 -4.58 -11.90
CA ASN A 161 4.89 -4.80 -13.34
C ASN A 161 3.90 -5.85 -13.84
N HIS A 162 3.11 -6.44 -12.95
CA HIS A 162 2.13 -7.46 -13.33
C HIS A 162 1.02 -6.84 -14.18
N HIS A 163 0.53 -7.58 -15.19
CA HIS A 163 -0.54 -7.11 -16.10
C HIS A 163 -1.87 -6.75 -15.40
N LEU A 164 -2.08 -7.20 -14.17
CA LEU A 164 -3.23 -6.85 -13.33
C LEU A 164 -3.01 -5.57 -12.52
N SER A 165 -1.83 -4.96 -12.54
CA SER A 165 -1.51 -3.70 -11.86
C SER A 165 -1.70 -2.55 -12.83
N ILE A 166 -2.77 -1.79 -12.66
CA ILE A 166 -3.14 -0.67 -13.53
C ILE A 166 -3.06 0.66 -12.78
N PRO A 167 -2.72 1.76 -13.48
CA PRO A 167 -2.75 3.12 -12.92
C PRO A 167 -4.15 3.54 -12.51
#